data_f7b580151172303af2a1344f5bc6c247
#
_entry.id   f7b580151172303af2a1344f5bc6c247
#
_cell.length_a   1.000
_cell.length_b   1.000
_cell.length_c   1.000
_cell.angle_alpha   90.00
_cell.angle_beta   90.00
_cell.angle_gamma   90.00
#
_symmetry.space_group_name_H-M   'P 1'
#
loop_
_entity.id
_entity.type
_entity.pdbx_description
1 polymer ?
#
loop_
_entity_poly.entity_id
_entity_poly.type
_entity_poly.pdbx_seq_one_letter_code
_entity_poly.pdbx_strand_id
1 'polypeptide(L)'
;MESSFGNPALVTTRTTRGAAIGYWIATALFSLQITFTAYAQLTLPQVAEAFTHLGFPDYFRVELSWAKFIGVALLLAPVPARLKEWVYAGFAIVLGSALIAHLAVGDGPDAWGWPAATGVLWALSYYFWRRLQVAQSESE
;
A
#
# COMPACT_ATOMS: atom_id res chain seq x y z
N MET A 1 48.13 -12.77 -9.34
CA MET A 1 46.69 -13.04 -9.52
C MET A 1 45.92 -12.23 -8.50
N GLU A 2 45.54 -11.03 -8.86
CA GLU A 2 44.59 -10.24 -8.04
C GLU A 2 43.17 -10.70 -8.39
N SER A 3 42.57 -11.44 -7.48
CA SER A 3 41.16 -11.70 -7.55
C SER A 3 40.42 -10.39 -7.30
N SER A 4 39.91 -9.82 -8.37
CA SER A 4 38.98 -8.68 -8.32
C SER A 4 37.66 -9.11 -7.61
N PHE A 5 37.74 -9.21 -6.30
CA PHE A 5 36.52 -9.24 -5.49
C PHE A 5 35.90 -7.86 -5.62
N GLY A 6 34.77 -7.78 -6.33
CA GLY A 6 34.03 -6.53 -6.51
C GLY A 6 33.85 -5.84 -5.16
N ASN A 7 34.11 -4.55 -5.12
CA ASN A 7 34.05 -3.73 -3.93
C ASN A 7 32.66 -3.91 -3.26
N PRO A 8 32.56 -4.45 -2.04
CA PRO A 8 31.29 -4.70 -1.38
C PRO A 8 30.45 -3.44 -1.21
N ALA A 9 31.07 -2.28 -1.09
CA ALA A 9 30.38 -0.99 -1.04
C ALA A 9 29.61 -0.68 -2.33
N LEU A 10 30.10 -1.07 -3.50
CA LEU A 10 29.42 -0.86 -4.78
C LEU A 10 28.21 -1.80 -4.94
N VAL A 11 28.30 -3.02 -4.42
CA VAL A 11 27.19 -3.98 -4.44
C VAL A 11 26.06 -3.47 -3.55
N THR A 12 26.37 -3.00 -2.34
CA THR A 12 25.39 -2.45 -1.39
C THR A 12 24.68 -1.22 -1.94
N THR A 13 25.42 -0.30 -2.59
CA THR A 13 24.82 0.91 -3.21
C THR A 13 23.87 0.57 -4.35
N ARG A 14 24.20 -0.42 -5.19
CA ARG A 14 23.32 -0.88 -6.27
C ARG A 14 22.03 -1.51 -5.74
N THR A 15 22.12 -2.35 -4.72
CA THR A 15 20.97 -3.00 -4.08
C THR A 15 20.03 -1.97 -3.45
N THR A 16 20.59 -0.95 -2.75
CA THR A 16 19.83 0.13 -2.13
C THR A 16 19.14 1.01 -3.17
N ARG A 17 19.81 1.31 -4.28
CA ARG A 17 19.23 2.10 -5.37
C ARG A 17 18.06 1.37 -6.04
N GLY A 18 18.22 0.07 -6.31
CA GLY A 18 17.15 -0.77 -6.85
C GLY A 18 15.93 -0.83 -5.91
N ALA A 19 16.16 -1.00 -4.61
CA ALA A 19 15.12 -1.00 -3.60
C ALA A 19 14.42 0.36 -3.50
N ALA A 20 15.14 1.48 -3.62
CA ALA A 20 14.57 2.82 -3.62
C ALA A 20 13.67 3.06 -4.85
N ILE A 21 14.11 2.65 -6.03
CA ILE A 21 13.31 2.74 -7.26
C ILE A 21 12.05 1.89 -7.14
N GLY A 22 12.18 0.64 -6.70
CA GLY A 22 11.04 -0.26 -6.48
C GLY A 22 10.05 0.28 -5.46
N TYR A 23 10.54 0.83 -4.35
CA TYR A 23 9.72 1.49 -3.33
C TYR A 23 8.90 2.64 -3.92
N TRP A 24 9.52 3.56 -4.63
CA TRP A 24 8.82 4.72 -5.17
C TRP A 24 7.82 4.37 -6.26
N ILE A 25 8.14 3.41 -7.13
CA ILE A 25 7.21 2.93 -8.15
C ILE A 25 6.00 2.26 -7.49
N ALA A 26 6.22 1.29 -6.61
CA ALA A 26 5.15 0.56 -5.92
C ALA A 26 4.30 1.50 -5.05
N THR A 27 4.93 2.40 -4.30
CA THR A 27 4.25 3.36 -3.42
C THR A 27 3.45 4.39 -4.22
N ALA A 28 3.97 4.88 -5.34
CA ALA A 28 3.25 5.81 -6.21
C ALA A 28 2.01 5.15 -6.82
N LEU A 29 2.14 3.94 -7.34
CA LEU A 29 1.01 3.19 -7.91
C LEU A 29 -0.03 2.84 -6.83
N PHE A 30 0.40 2.39 -5.67
CA PHE A 30 -0.48 2.11 -4.54
C PHE A 30 -1.22 3.38 -4.08
N SER A 31 -0.50 4.48 -3.88
CA SER A 31 -1.07 5.76 -3.46
C SER A 31 -2.07 6.31 -4.48
N LEU A 32 -1.76 6.21 -5.77
CA LEU A 32 -2.66 6.61 -6.84
C LEU A 32 -3.94 5.77 -6.83
N GLN A 33 -3.82 4.46 -6.71
CA GLN A 33 -4.95 3.52 -6.66
C GLN A 33 -5.83 3.79 -5.44
N ILE A 34 -5.25 3.96 -4.25
CA ILE A 34 -6.00 4.25 -3.03
C ILE A 34 -6.69 5.61 -3.10
N THR A 35 -6.00 6.63 -3.60
CA THR A 35 -6.58 7.99 -3.77
C THR A 35 -7.75 7.95 -4.74
N PHE A 36 -7.62 7.24 -5.84
CA PHE A 36 -8.72 7.05 -6.80
C PHE A 36 -9.92 6.36 -6.16
N THR A 37 -9.71 5.27 -5.42
CA THR A 37 -10.80 4.57 -4.75
C THR A 37 -11.46 5.41 -3.66
N ALA A 38 -10.68 6.21 -2.91
CA ALA A 38 -11.22 7.13 -1.90
C ALA A 38 -12.09 8.22 -2.54
N TYR A 39 -11.63 8.78 -3.65
CA TYR A 39 -12.41 9.76 -4.43
C TYR A 39 -13.70 9.13 -4.99
N ALA A 40 -13.59 7.95 -5.58
CA ALA A 40 -14.72 7.21 -6.14
C ALA A 40 -15.78 6.89 -5.07
N GLN A 41 -15.36 6.54 -3.85
CA GLN A 41 -16.25 6.30 -2.72
C GLN A 41 -17.08 7.53 -2.33
N LEU A 42 -16.55 8.73 -2.52
CA LEU A 42 -17.27 9.98 -2.21
C LEU A 42 -18.16 10.47 -3.36
N THR A 43 -17.86 10.12 -4.60
CA THR A 43 -18.45 10.78 -5.77
C THR A 43 -19.27 9.85 -6.68
N LEU A 44 -18.95 8.55 -6.70
CA LEU A 44 -19.60 7.63 -7.64
C LEU A 44 -20.76 6.85 -6.98
N PRO A 45 -22.01 6.98 -7.49
CA PRO A 45 -23.16 6.25 -6.97
C PRO A 45 -22.97 4.73 -6.97
N GLN A 46 -22.32 4.18 -7.98
CA GLN A 46 -22.07 2.74 -8.11
C GLN A 46 -21.23 2.21 -6.94
N VAL A 47 -20.29 3.03 -6.44
CA VAL A 47 -19.45 2.66 -5.29
C VAL A 47 -20.25 2.72 -4.00
N ALA A 48 -21.16 3.70 -3.85
CA ALA A 48 -22.08 3.76 -2.72
C ALA A 48 -23.00 2.53 -2.69
N GLU A 49 -23.52 2.11 -3.84
CA GLU A 49 -24.32 0.89 -3.97
C GLU A 49 -23.52 -0.37 -3.59
N ALA A 50 -22.24 -0.44 -3.99
CA ALA A 50 -21.36 -1.54 -3.61
C ALA A 50 -21.17 -1.65 -2.10
N PHE A 51 -21.02 -0.52 -1.39
CA PHE A 51 -20.96 -0.52 0.08
C PHE A 51 -22.26 -1.03 0.72
N THR A 52 -23.40 -0.61 0.19
CA THR A 52 -24.70 -1.11 0.62
C THR A 52 -24.84 -2.62 0.37
N HIS A 53 -24.41 -3.09 -0.79
CA HIS A 53 -24.38 -4.51 -1.14
C HIS A 53 -23.53 -5.33 -0.16
N LEU A 54 -22.39 -4.79 0.28
CA LEU A 54 -21.53 -5.41 1.27
C LEU A 54 -22.05 -5.31 2.71
N GLY A 55 -23.15 -4.59 2.94
CA GLY A 55 -23.76 -4.42 4.25
C GLY A 55 -23.14 -3.31 5.10
N PHE A 56 -22.35 -2.42 4.51
CA PHE A 56 -21.75 -1.30 5.23
C PHE A 56 -22.67 -0.07 5.23
N PRO A 57 -22.77 0.66 6.36
CA PRO A 57 -23.54 1.90 6.42
C PRO A 57 -22.84 3.03 5.65
N ASP A 58 -23.61 4.01 5.19
CA ASP A 58 -23.12 5.10 4.36
C ASP A 58 -22.07 5.97 5.06
N TYR A 59 -22.24 6.22 6.36
CA TYR A 59 -21.24 6.99 7.12
C TYR A 59 -19.85 6.31 7.12
N PHE A 60 -19.82 4.97 7.14
CA PHE A 60 -18.57 4.21 7.11
C PHE A 60 -17.83 4.40 5.79
N ARG A 61 -18.55 4.45 4.68
CA ARG A 61 -17.97 4.75 3.36
C ARG A 61 -17.27 6.11 3.34
N VAL A 62 -17.91 7.13 3.89
CA VAL A 62 -17.34 8.49 3.97
C VAL A 62 -16.13 8.53 4.90
N GLU A 63 -16.25 7.96 6.08
CA GLU A 63 -15.16 7.88 7.07
C GLU A 63 -13.93 7.16 6.50
N LEU A 64 -14.16 6.01 5.85
CA LEU A 64 -13.09 5.23 5.24
C LEU A 64 -12.39 5.99 4.11
N SER A 65 -13.12 6.78 3.34
CA SER A 65 -12.55 7.61 2.28
C SER A 65 -11.56 8.64 2.84
N TRP A 66 -11.95 9.34 3.89
CA TRP A 66 -11.06 10.30 4.57
C TRP A 66 -9.86 9.61 5.23
N ALA A 67 -10.07 8.46 5.86
CA ALA A 67 -8.98 7.67 6.42
C ALA A 67 -7.96 7.27 5.35
N LYS A 68 -8.41 6.89 4.15
CA LYS A 68 -7.53 6.59 3.01
C LYS A 68 -6.72 7.80 2.56
N PHE A 69 -7.35 8.98 2.44
CA PHE A 69 -6.62 10.21 2.08
C PHE A 69 -5.55 10.56 3.11
N ILE A 70 -5.88 10.47 4.39
CA ILE A 70 -4.92 10.71 5.48
C ILE A 70 -3.79 9.67 5.44
N GLY A 71 -4.14 8.40 5.24
CA GLY A 71 -3.15 7.32 5.12
C GLY A 71 -2.17 7.53 3.98
N VAL A 72 -2.65 7.92 2.80
CA VAL A 72 -1.79 8.23 1.64
C VAL A 72 -0.89 9.44 1.94
N ALA A 73 -1.44 10.50 2.52
CA ALA A 73 -0.66 11.68 2.90
C ALA A 73 0.48 11.32 3.86
N LEU A 74 0.20 10.51 4.87
CA LEU A 74 1.21 10.03 5.83
C LEU A 74 2.22 9.07 5.16
N LEU A 75 1.78 8.23 4.23
CA LEU A 75 2.67 7.32 3.51
C LEU A 75 3.69 8.07 2.66
N LEU A 76 3.31 9.16 2.04
CA LEU A 76 4.16 9.98 1.18
C LEU A 76 4.96 11.04 1.95
N ALA A 77 4.56 11.37 3.18
CA ALA A 77 5.23 12.36 4.02
C ALA A 77 6.51 11.80 4.68
N PRO A 78 7.48 12.65 5.02
CA PRO A 78 8.67 12.26 5.76
C PRO A 78 8.37 12.09 7.26
N VAL A 79 7.59 11.06 7.58
CA VAL A 79 7.18 10.75 8.96
C VAL A 79 8.10 9.69 9.58
N PRO A 80 8.15 9.59 10.92
CA PRO A 80 8.92 8.55 11.60
C PRO A 80 8.53 7.15 11.14
N ALA A 81 9.50 6.24 11.09
CA ALA A 81 9.30 4.86 10.64
C ALA A 81 8.16 4.15 11.39
N ARG A 82 8.03 4.40 12.68
CA ARG A 82 6.96 3.81 13.51
C ARG A 82 5.57 4.23 13.03
N LEU A 83 5.38 5.49 12.69
CA LEU A 83 4.10 5.99 12.16
C LEU A 83 3.81 5.39 10.78
N LYS A 84 4.83 5.26 9.94
CA LYS A 84 4.69 4.62 8.62
C LYS A 84 4.30 3.14 8.73
N GLU A 85 4.86 2.41 9.71
CA GLU A 85 4.42 1.04 10.04
C GLU A 85 2.91 0.97 10.35
N TRP A 86 2.42 1.91 11.16
CA TRP A 86 1.00 1.97 11.50
C TRP A 86 0.12 2.24 10.29
N VAL A 87 0.59 3.09 9.37
CA VAL A 87 -0.12 3.37 8.11
C VAL A 87 -0.21 2.10 7.25
N TYR A 88 0.90 1.38 7.10
CA TYR A 88 0.91 0.11 6.38
C TYR A 88 -0.03 -0.92 7.03
N ALA A 89 -0.02 -1.03 8.34
CA ALA A 89 -0.92 -1.92 9.09
C ALA A 89 -2.40 -1.55 8.88
N GLY A 90 -2.72 -0.26 8.92
CA GLY A 90 -4.07 0.24 8.65
C GLY A 90 -4.56 -0.13 7.25
N PHE A 91 -3.74 0.06 6.24
CA PHE A 91 -4.07 -0.35 4.86
C PHE A 91 -4.20 -1.87 4.72
N ALA A 92 -3.37 -2.66 5.41
CA ALA A 92 -3.52 -4.12 5.43
C ALA A 92 -4.89 -4.55 5.95
N ILE A 93 -5.34 -3.92 7.04
CA ILE A 93 -6.66 -4.18 7.63
C ILE A 93 -7.77 -3.79 6.64
N VAL A 94 -7.69 -2.62 6.03
CA VAL A 94 -8.69 -2.14 5.06
C VAL A 94 -8.79 -3.08 3.86
N LEU A 95 -7.65 -3.46 3.27
CA LEU A 95 -7.63 -4.34 2.09
C LEU A 95 -8.08 -5.76 2.43
N GLY A 96 -7.63 -6.29 3.56
CA GLY A 96 -8.07 -7.60 4.05
C GLY A 96 -9.56 -7.63 4.34
N SER A 97 -10.09 -6.60 4.99
CA SER A 97 -11.52 -6.47 5.27
C SER A 97 -12.35 -6.36 3.98
N ALA A 98 -11.88 -5.62 3.00
CA ALA A 98 -12.56 -5.51 1.70
C ALA A 98 -12.61 -6.87 0.99
N LEU A 99 -11.50 -7.60 0.98
CA LEU A 99 -11.44 -8.94 0.40
C LEU A 99 -12.40 -9.90 1.10
N ILE A 100 -12.38 -9.92 2.43
CA ILE A 100 -13.28 -10.77 3.24
C ILE A 100 -14.73 -10.40 2.99
N ALA A 101 -15.07 -9.11 2.92
CA ALA A 101 -16.44 -8.65 2.68
C ALA A 101 -16.98 -9.14 1.34
N HIS A 102 -16.21 -9.01 0.25
CA HIS A 102 -16.60 -9.51 -1.06
C HIS A 102 -16.79 -11.04 -1.07
N LEU A 103 -15.87 -11.77 -0.45
CA LEU A 103 -15.96 -13.23 -0.37
C LEU A 103 -17.16 -13.68 0.48
N ALA A 104 -17.47 -12.95 1.56
CA ALA A 104 -18.57 -13.28 2.46
C ALA A 104 -19.95 -13.13 1.80
N VAL A 105 -20.11 -12.18 0.87
CA VAL A 105 -21.37 -12.02 0.12
C VAL A 105 -21.42 -12.86 -1.17
N GLY A 106 -20.35 -13.61 -1.48
CA GLY A 106 -20.29 -14.49 -2.64
C GLY A 106 -19.96 -13.80 -3.95
N ASP A 107 -19.32 -12.62 -3.91
CA ASP A 107 -18.90 -11.91 -5.09
C ASP A 107 -17.81 -12.68 -5.87
N GLY A 108 -17.80 -12.49 -7.20
CA GLY A 108 -16.82 -13.10 -8.09
C GLY A 108 -15.47 -12.38 -8.16
N PRO A 109 -14.51 -12.92 -8.95
CA PRO A 109 -13.16 -12.34 -9.10
C PRO A 109 -13.13 -10.94 -9.67
N ASP A 110 -14.11 -10.52 -10.44
CA ASP A 110 -14.29 -9.17 -10.97
C ASP A 110 -14.47 -8.12 -9.86
N ALA A 111 -15.05 -8.52 -8.72
CA ALA A 111 -15.23 -7.65 -7.56
C ALA A 111 -14.06 -7.74 -6.57
N TRP A 112 -13.71 -8.93 -6.07
CA TRP A 112 -12.64 -9.09 -5.09
C TRP A 112 -11.23 -8.98 -5.70
N GLY A 113 -11.11 -9.06 -7.01
CA GLY A 113 -9.84 -8.87 -7.71
C GLY A 113 -9.21 -7.49 -7.50
N TRP A 114 -10.02 -6.45 -7.33
CA TRP A 114 -9.55 -5.09 -7.07
C TRP A 114 -8.81 -4.95 -5.74
N PRO A 115 -9.39 -5.32 -4.59
CA PRO A 115 -8.65 -5.29 -3.33
C PRO A 115 -7.47 -6.26 -3.31
N ALA A 116 -7.54 -7.40 -3.99
CA ALA A 116 -6.44 -8.33 -4.12
C ALA A 116 -5.25 -7.71 -4.89
N ALA A 117 -5.51 -7.09 -6.06
CA ALA A 117 -4.47 -6.41 -6.85
C ALA A 117 -3.85 -5.23 -6.11
N THR A 118 -4.67 -4.44 -5.43
CA THR A 118 -4.19 -3.33 -4.59
C THR A 118 -3.35 -3.87 -3.42
N GLY A 119 -3.71 -5.02 -2.86
CA GLY A 119 -2.93 -5.73 -1.85
C GLY A 119 -1.54 -6.15 -2.32
N VAL A 120 -1.39 -6.53 -3.60
CA VAL A 120 -0.08 -6.81 -4.20
C VAL A 120 0.78 -5.53 -4.25
N LEU A 121 0.22 -4.41 -4.66
CA LEU A 121 0.93 -3.13 -4.66
C LEU A 121 1.34 -2.71 -3.23
N TRP A 122 0.44 -2.89 -2.27
CA TRP A 122 0.73 -2.68 -0.85
C TRP A 122 1.92 -3.53 -0.38
N ALA A 123 1.89 -4.82 -0.70
CA ALA A 123 2.94 -5.77 -0.29
C ALA A 123 4.30 -5.41 -0.90
N LEU A 124 4.34 -5.02 -2.19
CA LEU A 124 5.56 -4.57 -2.85
C LEU A 124 6.10 -3.28 -2.24
N SER A 125 5.22 -2.30 -2.00
CA SER A 125 5.60 -1.04 -1.35
C SER A 125 6.18 -1.29 0.04
N TYR A 126 5.52 -2.10 0.86
CA TYR A 126 5.98 -2.46 2.21
C TYR A 126 7.30 -3.24 2.17
N TYR A 127 7.43 -4.22 1.28
CA TYR A 127 8.65 -5.01 1.11
C TYR A 127 9.86 -4.13 0.80
N PHE A 128 9.76 -3.24 -0.19
CA PHE A 128 10.86 -2.35 -0.54
C PHE A 128 11.16 -1.33 0.54
N TRP A 129 10.13 -0.82 1.22
CA TRP A 129 10.34 0.06 2.35
C TRP A 129 11.12 -0.62 3.48
N ARG A 130 10.77 -1.85 3.83
CA ARG A 130 11.53 -2.64 4.83
C ARG A 130 12.97 -2.88 4.41
N ARG A 131 13.21 -3.14 3.16
CA ARG A 131 14.58 -3.28 2.61
C ARG A 131 15.40 -2.00 2.83
N LEU A 132 14.81 -0.84 2.60
CA LEU A 132 15.47 0.45 2.83
C LEU A 132 15.74 0.71 4.32
N GLN A 133 14.83 0.33 5.22
CA GLN A 133 15.00 0.47 6.67
C GLN A 133 16.17 -0.38 7.18
N VAL A 134 16.27 -1.62 6.73
CA VAL A 134 17.39 -2.52 7.09
C VAL A 134 18.72 -1.94 6.60
N ALA A 135 18.79 -1.46 5.36
CA ALA A 135 19.99 -0.87 4.81
C ALA A 135 20.44 0.39 5.58
N GLN A 136 19.52 1.21 6.07
CA GLN A 136 19.83 2.37 6.91
C GLN A 136 20.39 1.97 8.28
N SER A 137 19.84 0.94 8.92
CA SER A 137 20.32 0.46 10.23
C SER A 137 21.70 -0.18 10.15
N GLU A 138 22.10 -0.72 9.01
CA GLU A 138 23.43 -1.31 8.80
C GLU A 138 24.51 -0.24 8.54
N SER A 139 24.13 0.99 8.19
CA SER A 139 25.03 2.10 7.90
C SER A 139 25.36 2.96 9.15
N GLU A 140 24.67 2.75 10.26
CA GLU A 140 24.91 3.42 11.56
C GLU A 140 25.85 2.62 12.45
#